data_1198484bea7d447742f364e44fab003d
#
_entry.id   1198484bea7d447742f364e44fab003d
#
_cell.length_a   1.000
_cell.length_b   1.000
_cell.length_c   1.000
_cell.angle_alpha   90.00
_cell.angle_beta   90.00
_cell.angle_gamma   90.00
#
_symmetry.space_group_name_H-M   'P 1'
#
loop_
_entity.id
_entity.type
_entity.pdbx_description
1 polymer ?
#
loop_
_entity_poly.entity_id
_entity_poly.type
_entity_poly.pdbx_seq_one_letter_code
_entity_poly.pdbx_strand_id
1 'polypeptide(L)'
;MQFYKTARDLRKKITIQLLPKLKENKVQLPDFIIDNFIADTMKTLNEIMEYIVKANAIYPTIVSEVEKRRLLQDDAICSCEHLYSLLEYLIDIYPEQLKNVLLYVDDIDHLIKLLRRWKQSNNKIMKAIAEDKKSGI
;
A
#
# COMPACT_ATOMS: atom_id res chain seq x y z
N MET A 1 9.77 12.20 0.34
CA MET A 1 8.83 11.42 1.15
C MET A 1 9.16 9.95 1.05
N GLN A 2 9.52 9.39 2.17
CA GLN A 2 10.00 8.01 2.21
C GLN A 2 8.91 6.99 1.86
N PHE A 3 7.67 7.20 2.32
CA PHE A 3 6.57 6.28 2.01
C PHE A 3 6.28 6.22 0.50
N TYR A 4 6.37 7.35 -0.20
CA TYR A 4 6.17 7.39 -1.65
C TYR A 4 7.23 6.58 -2.39
N LYS A 5 8.49 6.81 -2.05
CA LYS A 5 9.60 6.06 -2.64
C LYS A 5 9.51 4.56 -2.33
N THR A 6 9.22 4.22 -1.08
CA THR A 6 9.07 2.83 -0.65
C THR A 6 7.95 2.13 -1.42
N ALA A 7 6.80 2.79 -1.61
CA ALA A 7 5.69 2.24 -2.37
C ALA A 7 6.05 2.04 -3.85
N ARG A 8 6.73 3.00 -4.46
CA ARG A 8 7.21 2.88 -5.85
C ARG A 8 8.18 1.71 -6.01
N ASP A 9 9.14 1.59 -5.10
CA ASP A 9 10.14 0.51 -5.13
C ASP A 9 9.48 -0.85 -4.96
N LEU A 10 8.51 -0.96 -4.04
CA LEU A 10 7.75 -2.20 -3.83
C LEU A 10 6.99 -2.61 -5.10
N ARG A 11 6.27 -1.67 -5.70
CA ARG A 11 5.54 -1.94 -6.95
C ARG A 11 6.47 -2.42 -8.05
N LYS A 12 7.61 -1.75 -8.22
CA LYS A 12 8.61 -2.12 -9.21
C LYS A 12 9.16 -3.52 -8.96
N LYS A 13 9.57 -3.81 -7.73
CA LYS A 13 10.14 -5.12 -7.38
C LYS A 13 9.18 -6.26 -7.65
N ILE A 14 7.94 -6.16 -7.17
CA ILE A 14 6.94 -7.21 -7.37
C ILE A 14 6.66 -7.41 -8.86
N THR A 15 6.46 -6.32 -9.61
CA THR A 15 6.14 -6.37 -11.04
C THR A 15 7.27 -6.98 -11.86
N ILE A 16 8.52 -6.68 -11.54
CA ILE A 16 9.67 -7.11 -12.35
C ILE A 16 10.27 -8.42 -11.84
N GLN A 17 10.24 -8.68 -10.54
CA GLN A 17 10.92 -9.83 -9.94
C GLN A 17 9.98 -10.99 -9.64
N LEU A 18 8.82 -10.75 -9.03
CA LEU A 18 7.91 -11.82 -8.61
C LEU A 18 7.00 -12.28 -9.73
N LEU A 19 6.27 -11.36 -10.36
CA LEU A 19 5.24 -11.72 -11.34
C LEU A 19 5.78 -12.48 -12.55
N PRO A 20 6.97 -12.15 -13.11
CA PRO A 20 7.54 -12.95 -14.21
C PRO A 20 7.85 -14.40 -13.80
N LYS A 21 8.30 -14.63 -12.56
CA LYS A 21 8.54 -15.98 -12.06
C LYS A 21 7.26 -16.81 -11.99
N LEU A 22 6.16 -16.16 -11.58
CA LEU A 22 4.87 -16.84 -11.54
C LEU A 22 4.36 -17.16 -12.93
N LYS A 23 4.63 -16.30 -13.91
CA LYS A 23 4.22 -16.51 -15.30
C LYS A 23 4.90 -17.74 -15.92
N GLU A 24 6.10 -18.12 -15.45
CA GLU A 24 6.75 -19.35 -15.87
C GLU A 24 5.95 -20.60 -15.49
N ASN A 25 5.15 -20.50 -14.42
CA ASN A 25 4.22 -21.55 -13.97
C ASN A 25 4.84 -22.95 -13.84
N LYS A 26 5.97 -23.05 -13.16
CA LYS A 26 6.76 -24.29 -13.04
C LYS A 26 6.00 -25.46 -12.39
N VAL A 27 4.99 -25.18 -11.56
CA VAL A 27 4.15 -26.18 -10.90
C VAL A 27 2.90 -26.53 -11.71
N GLN A 28 2.75 -25.94 -12.89
CA GLN A 28 1.65 -26.22 -13.82
C GLN A 28 0.26 -25.99 -13.21
N LEU A 29 0.09 -24.90 -12.47
CA LEU A 29 -1.24 -24.46 -12.05
C LEU A 29 -2.06 -24.08 -13.29
N PRO A 30 -3.41 -24.18 -13.21
CA PRO A 30 -4.25 -23.67 -14.29
C PRO A 30 -3.91 -22.22 -14.62
N ASP A 31 -3.81 -21.88 -15.92
CA ASP A 31 -3.41 -20.55 -16.35
C ASP A 31 -4.28 -19.44 -15.78
N PHE A 32 -5.59 -19.70 -15.65
CA PHE A 32 -6.51 -18.68 -15.11
C PHE A 32 -6.18 -18.30 -13.67
N ILE A 33 -5.65 -19.22 -12.86
CA ILE A 33 -5.24 -18.93 -11.48
C ILE A 33 -4.06 -17.97 -11.46
N ILE A 34 -3.04 -18.26 -12.25
CA ILE A 34 -1.85 -17.40 -12.37
C ILE A 34 -2.24 -16.03 -12.94
N ASP A 35 -3.03 -16.00 -14.00
CA ASP A 35 -3.41 -14.76 -14.66
C ASP A 35 -4.28 -13.88 -13.73
N ASN A 36 -5.21 -14.46 -12.99
CA ASN A 36 -6.02 -13.72 -12.02
C ASN A 36 -5.17 -13.17 -10.88
N PHE A 37 -4.25 -13.98 -10.35
CA PHE A 37 -3.35 -13.53 -9.28
C PHE A 37 -2.50 -12.35 -9.74
N ILE A 38 -1.92 -12.43 -10.93
CA ILE A 38 -1.11 -11.35 -11.50
C ILE A 38 -1.95 -10.08 -11.67
N ALA A 39 -3.16 -10.21 -12.24
CA ALA A 39 -4.05 -9.08 -12.45
C ALA A 39 -4.44 -8.41 -11.13
N ASP A 40 -4.85 -9.20 -10.12
CA ASP A 40 -5.24 -8.67 -8.82
C ASP A 40 -4.06 -8.00 -8.09
N THR A 41 -2.89 -8.58 -8.19
CA THR A 41 -1.68 -8.03 -7.57
C THR A 41 -1.32 -6.69 -8.22
N MET A 42 -1.33 -6.60 -9.54
CA MET A 42 -1.05 -5.35 -10.26
C MET A 42 -2.08 -4.27 -9.93
N LYS A 43 -3.36 -4.63 -9.87
CA LYS A 43 -4.43 -3.72 -9.48
C LYS A 43 -4.21 -3.17 -8.08
N THR A 44 -3.89 -4.03 -7.12
CA THR A 44 -3.67 -3.64 -5.73
C THR A 44 -2.45 -2.73 -5.59
N LEU A 45 -1.35 -3.04 -6.28
CA LEU A 45 -0.16 -2.18 -6.30
C LEU A 45 -0.47 -0.79 -6.86
N ASN A 46 -1.27 -0.72 -7.92
CA ASN A 46 -1.68 0.55 -8.52
C ASN A 46 -2.60 1.33 -7.58
N GLU A 47 -3.50 0.67 -6.85
CA GLU A 47 -4.38 1.30 -5.86
C GLU A 47 -3.60 1.91 -4.71
N ILE A 48 -2.57 1.22 -4.20
CA ILE A 48 -1.68 1.77 -3.16
C ILE A 48 -1.11 3.11 -3.63
N MET A 49 -0.56 3.15 -4.83
CA MET A 49 0.01 4.38 -5.39
C MET A 49 -1.05 5.46 -5.59
N GLU A 50 -2.22 5.09 -6.09
CA GLU A 50 -3.33 6.02 -6.33
C GLU A 50 -3.77 6.71 -5.04
N TYR A 51 -3.99 5.95 -3.97
CA TYR A 51 -4.41 6.50 -2.68
C TYR A 51 -3.34 7.38 -2.06
N ILE A 52 -2.07 7.00 -2.15
CA ILE A 52 -0.95 7.83 -1.67
C ILE A 52 -0.93 9.17 -2.42
N VAL A 53 -1.02 9.15 -3.73
CA VAL A 53 -1.00 10.36 -4.56
C VAL A 53 -2.20 11.25 -4.24
N LYS A 54 -3.40 10.68 -4.15
CA LYS A 54 -4.62 11.42 -3.82
C LYS A 54 -4.54 12.06 -2.43
N ALA A 55 -4.09 11.31 -1.43
CA ALA A 55 -3.95 11.83 -0.07
C ALA A 55 -2.91 12.96 -0.02
N ASN A 56 -1.80 12.78 -0.70
CA ASN A 56 -0.72 13.77 -0.73
C ASN A 56 -1.11 15.05 -1.48
N ALA A 57 -2.08 14.97 -2.38
CA ALA A 57 -2.59 16.14 -3.11
C ALA A 57 -3.48 17.04 -2.25
N ILE A 58 -3.96 16.57 -1.10
CA ILE A 58 -4.78 17.36 -0.19
C ILE A 58 -3.87 18.19 0.70
N TYR A 59 -4.06 19.52 0.65
CA TYR A 59 -3.40 20.46 1.55
C TYR A 59 -4.29 20.68 2.77
N PRO A 60 -3.95 20.11 3.94
CA PRO A 60 -4.89 20.03 5.06
C PRO A 60 -4.94 21.33 5.87
N THR A 61 -5.76 22.29 5.46
CA THR A 61 -5.91 23.59 6.14
C THR A 61 -7.14 23.66 7.02
N ILE A 62 -8.15 22.83 6.77
CA ILE A 62 -9.39 22.75 7.55
C ILE A 62 -9.70 21.31 7.93
N VAL A 63 -10.59 21.14 8.94
CA VAL A 63 -10.92 19.82 9.50
C VAL A 63 -11.42 18.84 8.42
N SER A 64 -12.31 19.29 7.53
CA SER A 64 -12.86 18.43 6.49
C SER A 64 -11.79 17.91 5.52
N GLU A 65 -10.77 18.72 5.22
CA GLU A 65 -9.65 18.30 4.40
C GLU A 65 -8.77 17.28 5.11
N VAL A 66 -8.52 17.49 6.41
CA VAL A 66 -7.76 16.53 7.22
C VAL A 66 -8.46 15.17 7.26
N GLU A 67 -9.78 15.17 7.46
CA GLU A 67 -10.57 13.94 7.50
C GLU A 67 -10.57 13.22 6.15
N LYS A 68 -10.71 13.94 5.05
CA LYS A 68 -10.64 13.37 3.70
C LYS A 68 -9.27 12.76 3.44
N ARG A 69 -8.20 13.46 3.81
CA ARG A 69 -6.84 12.95 3.70
C ARG A 69 -6.65 11.67 4.51
N ARG A 70 -7.16 11.64 5.75
CA ARG A 70 -7.08 10.48 6.63
C ARG A 70 -7.76 9.25 6.02
N LEU A 71 -8.92 9.42 5.42
CA LEU A 71 -9.63 8.32 4.75
C LEU A 71 -8.81 7.73 3.59
N LEU A 72 -8.18 8.59 2.79
CA LEU A 72 -7.33 8.14 1.69
C LEU A 72 -6.05 7.44 2.19
N GLN A 73 -5.49 7.91 3.30
CA GLN A 73 -4.36 7.25 3.96
C GLN A 73 -4.78 5.86 4.49
N ASP A 74 -5.97 5.75 5.08
CA ASP A 74 -6.52 4.47 5.49
C ASP A 74 -6.73 3.53 4.30
N ASP A 75 -7.24 4.03 3.19
CA ASP A 75 -7.40 3.24 1.96
C ASP A 75 -6.06 2.70 1.46
N ALA A 76 -5.01 3.51 1.51
CA ALA A 76 -3.66 3.06 1.15
C ALA A 76 -3.18 1.93 2.07
N ILE A 77 -3.40 2.07 3.38
CA ILE A 77 -3.02 1.04 4.36
C ILE A 77 -3.83 -0.24 4.11
N CYS A 78 -5.14 -0.14 3.89
CA CYS A 78 -5.99 -1.29 3.59
C CYS A 78 -5.54 -2.00 2.30
N SER A 79 -5.14 -1.26 1.29
CA SER A 79 -4.62 -1.86 0.05
C SER A 79 -3.30 -2.60 0.29
N CYS A 80 -2.44 -2.10 1.19
CA CYS A 80 -1.23 -2.82 1.60
C CYS A 80 -1.57 -4.13 2.32
N GLU A 81 -2.57 -4.12 3.19
CA GLU A 81 -3.04 -5.31 3.89
C GLU A 81 -3.65 -6.31 2.91
N HIS A 82 -4.36 -5.83 1.90
CA HIS A 82 -4.89 -6.68 0.83
C HIS A 82 -3.77 -7.33 0.02
N LEU A 83 -2.71 -6.58 -0.29
CA LEU A 83 -1.53 -7.14 -0.95
C LEU A 83 -0.90 -8.25 -0.13
N TYR A 84 -0.80 -8.04 1.19
CA TYR A 84 -0.31 -9.07 2.11
C TYR A 84 -1.16 -10.34 2.00
N SER A 85 -2.49 -10.20 2.01
CA SER A 85 -3.43 -11.32 1.86
C SER A 85 -3.27 -12.05 0.52
N LEU A 86 -3.01 -11.32 -0.56
CA LEU A 86 -2.73 -11.94 -1.87
C LEU A 86 -1.45 -12.77 -1.84
N LEU A 87 -0.42 -12.30 -1.14
CA LEU A 87 0.82 -13.06 -1.00
C LEU A 87 0.63 -14.31 -0.13
N GLU A 88 -0.20 -14.25 0.91
CA GLU A 88 -0.58 -15.45 1.68
C GLU A 88 -1.29 -16.47 0.80
N TYR A 89 -2.24 -16.02 0.00
CA TYR A 89 -2.93 -16.88 -0.97
C TYR A 89 -1.94 -17.53 -1.95
N LEU A 90 -0.96 -16.77 -2.42
CA LEU A 90 0.08 -17.31 -3.30
C LEU A 90 0.83 -18.47 -2.64
N ILE A 91 1.19 -18.33 -1.36
CA ILE A 91 1.87 -19.39 -0.62
C ILE A 91 0.99 -20.63 -0.52
N ASP A 92 -0.32 -20.45 -0.32
CA ASP A 92 -1.26 -21.55 -0.23
C ASP A 92 -1.33 -22.39 -1.51
N ILE A 93 -1.31 -21.73 -2.67
CA ILE A 93 -1.41 -22.40 -3.98
C ILE A 93 -0.07 -22.76 -4.59
N TYR A 94 1.02 -22.12 -4.15
CA TYR A 94 2.36 -22.30 -4.69
C TYR A 94 3.40 -22.21 -3.56
N PRO A 95 3.44 -23.21 -2.66
CA PRO A 95 4.32 -23.16 -1.48
C PRO A 95 5.80 -22.95 -1.79
N GLU A 96 6.27 -23.33 -2.96
CA GLU A 96 7.65 -23.16 -3.41
C GLU A 96 8.06 -21.71 -3.54
N GLN A 97 7.11 -20.78 -3.57
CA GLN A 97 7.38 -19.34 -3.63
C GLN A 97 7.58 -18.70 -2.25
N LEU A 98 7.50 -19.48 -1.16
CA LEU A 98 7.58 -18.94 0.21
C LEU A 98 8.80 -18.04 0.40
N LYS A 99 9.99 -18.47 0.00
CA LYS A 99 11.21 -17.69 0.16
C LYS A 99 11.15 -16.35 -0.56
N ASN A 100 10.62 -16.34 -1.78
CA ASN A 100 10.47 -15.11 -2.56
C ASN A 100 9.45 -14.18 -1.93
N VAL A 101 8.33 -14.72 -1.45
CA VAL A 101 7.26 -13.95 -0.82
C VAL A 101 7.72 -13.27 0.46
N LEU A 102 8.50 -13.97 1.29
CA LEU A 102 9.00 -13.42 2.56
C LEU A 102 9.84 -12.15 2.36
N LEU A 103 10.54 -12.02 1.24
CA LEU A 103 11.29 -10.80 0.92
C LEU A 103 10.37 -9.58 0.77
N TYR A 104 9.18 -9.78 0.22
CA TYR A 104 8.22 -8.69 0.00
C TYR A 104 7.36 -8.39 1.22
N VAL A 105 7.14 -9.38 2.09
CA VAL A 105 6.39 -9.19 3.34
C VAL A 105 7.05 -8.13 4.20
N ASP A 106 8.36 -8.17 4.37
CA ASP A 106 9.08 -7.17 5.14
C ASP A 106 8.95 -5.77 4.52
N ASP A 107 9.01 -5.68 3.20
CA ASP A 107 8.82 -4.41 2.49
C ASP A 107 7.40 -3.86 2.69
N ILE A 108 6.39 -4.73 2.66
CA ILE A 108 5.00 -4.33 2.91
C ILE A 108 4.82 -3.83 4.34
N ASP A 109 5.35 -4.55 5.32
CA ASP A 109 5.29 -4.15 6.72
C ASP A 109 5.96 -2.80 6.95
N HIS A 110 7.11 -2.58 6.32
CA HIS A 110 7.81 -1.30 6.40
C HIS A 110 6.96 -0.17 5.81
N LEU A 111 6.34 -0.40 4.65
CA LEU A 111 5.47 0.59 4.02
C LEU A 111 4.27 0.91 4.90
N ILE A 112 3.63 -0.09 5.48
CA ILE A 112 2.48 0.12 6.38
C ILE A 112 2.89 0.99 7.57
N LYS A 113 4.06 0.76 8.18
CA LYS A 113 4.56 1.59 9.28
C LYS A 113 4.77 3.03 8.87
N LEU A 114 5.33 3.27 7.68
CA LEU A 114 5.53 4.62 7.15
C LEU A 114 4.19 5.32 6.90
N LEU A 115 3.22 4.62 6.32
CA LEU A 115 1.88 5.17 6.06
C LEU A 115 1.15 5.50 7.37
N ARG A 116 1.27 4.66 8.39
CA ARG A 116 0.67 4.92 9.70
C ARG A 116 1.27 6.15 10.37
N ARG A 117 2.60 6.33 10.29
CA ARG A 117 3.26 7.54 10.79
C ARG A 117 2.77 8.78 10.06
N TRP A 118 2.65 8.69 8.75
CA TRP A 118 2.12 9.78 7.94
C TRP A 118 0.69 10.11 8.35
N LYS A 119 -0.16 9.11 8.54
CA LYS A 119 -1.52 9.30 9.03
C LYS A 119 -1.54 9.96 10.42
N GLN A 120 -0.66 9.56 11.32
CA GLN A 120 -0.56 10.17 12.66
C GLN A 120 -0.19 11.65 12.61
N SER A 121 0.48 12.12 11.56
CA SER A 121 0.80 13.54 11.40
C SER A 121 -0.46 14.41 11.36
N ASN A 122 -1.62 13.87 11.01
CA ASN A 122 -2.89 14.58 11.04
C ASN A 122 -3.27 15.07 12.45
N ASN A 123 -2.83 14.37 13.49
CA ASN A 123 -3.11 14.76 14.87
C ASN A 123 -2.49 16.12 15.21
N LYS A 124 -1.26 16.37 14.76
CA LYS A 124 -0.60 17.67 14.93
C LYS A 124 -1.31 18.76 14.15
N ILE A 125 -1.74 18.46 12.93
CA ILE A 125 -2.46 19.41 12.09
C ILE A 125 -3.80 19.78 12.72
N MET A 126 -4.55 18.79 13.21
CA MET A 126 -5.82 19.01 13.91
C MET A 126 -5.64 19.86 15.15
N LYS A 127 -4.59 19.61 15.91
CA LYS A 127 -4.26 20.41 17.10
C LYS A 127 -3.94 21.86 16.73
N ALA A 128 -3.15 22.07 15.68
CA ALA A 128 -2.82 23.40 15.19
C ALA A 128 -4.06 24.17 14.73
N ILE A 129 -4.99 23.51 14.02
CA ILE A 129 -6.25 24.09 13.59
C ILE A 129 -7.10 24.52 14.81
N ALA A 130 -7.18 23.69 15.84
CA ALA A 130 -7.92 23.99 17.06
C ALA A 130 -7.30 25.19 17.81
N GLU A 131 -5.98 25.27 17.88
CA GLU A 131 -5.27 26.39 18.51
C GLU A 131 -5.48 27.72 17.75
N ASP A 132 -5.43 27.69 16.42
CA ASP A 132 -5.69 28.85 15.58
C ASP A 132 -7.12 29.39 15.77
N LYS A 133 -8.10 28.50 15.89
CA LYS A 133 -9.47 28.90 16.20
C LYS A 133 -9.59 29.59 17.55
N LYS A 134 -8.81 29.17 18.55
CA LYS A 134 -8.82 29.81 19.89
C LYS A 134 -8.13 31.16 19.87
N SER A 135 -7.06 31.33 19.08
CA SER A 135 -6.29 32.56 19.02
C SER A 135 -6.83 33.58 18.01
N GLY A 136 -7.67 33.17 17.07
CA GLY A 136 -8.28 34.00 16.04
C GLY A 136 -9.55 34.76 16.48
N ILE A 137 -9.87 34.71 17.76
CA ILE A 137 -10.99 35.44 18.33
C ILE A 137 -10.52 36.88 18.74
#